data_799edf8872467d241c6842f0a9550931
#
_entry.id   799edf8872467d241c6842f0a9550931
#
_cell.length_a   1.000
_cell.length_b   1.000
_cell.length_c   1.000
_cell.angle_alpha   90.00
_cell.angle_beta   90.00
_cell.angle_gamma   90.00
#
_symmetry.space_group_name_H-M   'P 1'
#
loop_
_entity.id
_entity.type
_entity.pdbx_description
1 polymer ?
#
loop_
_entity_poly.entity_id
_entity_poly.type
_entity_poly.pdbx_seq_one_letter_code
_entity_poly.pdbx_strand_id
1 'polypeptide(L)'
;MYGAHANRRACGVQTAWTSANSPEAAIAEIAEVVDSSEIGQLLVFFPQTYEAEALSQALSEAFAGVPVAGCSTSGEITPAGFSDRSVLVVAFPRKGFRFVSRVIPEVQALSVERATDAVQALRAGLDRVVNGERYENLFAVSLIDGLSKCEEAIVS
;
A
#
# COMPACT_ATOMS: atom_id res chain seq x y z
N MET A 1 11.07 -6.13 24.34
CA MET A 1 11.63 -5.80 23.01
C MET A 1 10.62 -6.29 21.99
N TYR A 2 9.81 -5.37 21.44
CA TYR A 2 8.79 -5.70 20.43
C TYR A 2 9.41 -5.31 19.09
N GLY A 3 10.01 -6.25 18.40
CA GLY A 3 10.48 -6.06 17.02
C GLY A 3 9.36 -6.33 16.02
N ALA A 4 9.57 -6.02 14.75
CA ALA A 4 8.62 -6.33 13.70
C ALA A 4 8.42 -7.84 13.54
N HIS A 5 7.20 -8.20 13.18
CA HIS A 5 6.82 -9.56 12.81
C HIS A 5 6.63 -9.63 11.28
N ALA A 6 7.00 -10.75 10.69
CA ALA A 6 6.79 -10.97 9.26
C ALA A 6 6.21 -12.35 8.96
N ASN A 7 5.48 -12.42 7.85
CA ASN A 7 4.98 -13.66 7.27
C ASN A 7 5.16 -13.61 5.75
N ARG A 8 5.60 -14.71 5.14
CA ARG A 8 5.78 -14.83 3.68
C ARG A 8 4.85 -15.91 3.13
N ARG A 9 4.11 -15.56 2.09
CA ARG A 9 3.22 -16.47 1.37
C ARG A 9 3.97 -17.21 0.27
N ALA A 10 3.44 -18.35 -0.17
CA ALA A 10 4.04 -19.16 -1.24
C ALA A 10 4.18 -18.39 -2.58
N CYS A 11 3.29 -17.42 -2.84
CA CYS A 11 3.37 -16.53 -4.00
C CYS A 11 4.44 -15.42 -3.86
N GLY A 12 5.18 -15.38 -2.77
CA GLY A 12 6.24 -14.41 -2.51
C GLY A 12 5.79 -13.12 -1.82
N VAL A 13 4.48 -12.89 -1.65
CA VAL A 13 3.97 -11.74 -0.88
C VAL A 13 4.42 -11.86 0.57
N GLN A 14 4.97 -10.77 1.10
CA GLN A 14 5.38 -10.65 2.49
C GLN A 14 4.43 -9.68 3.21
N THR A 15 4.11 -9.99 4.45
CA THR A 15 3.33 -9.11 5.33
C THR A 15 4.16 -8.89 6.58
N ALA A 16 4.41 -7.64 6.94
CA ALA A 16 5.14 -7.30 8.15
C ALA A 16 4.38 -6.25 8.95
N TRP A 17 4.50 -6.30 10.28
CA TRP A 17 3.84 -5.34 11.16
C TRP A 17 4.65 -5.12 12.43
N THR A 18 4.53 -3.92 12.97
CA THR A 18 5.12 -3.52 14.25
C THR A 18 4.25 -2.48 14.94
N SER A 19 4.41 -2.35 16.25
CA SER A 19 3.77 -1.32 17.09
C SER A 19 4.82 -0.36 17.67
N ALA A 20 5.86 -0.03 16.89
CA ALA A 20 6.85 0.96 17.30
C ALA A 20 6.21 2.34 17.53
N ASN A 21 6.92 3.21 18.27
CA ASN A 21 6.33 4.48 18.71
C ASN A 21 6.55 5.65 17.72
N SER A 22 7.33 5.46 16.67
CA SER A 22 7.55 6.48 15.63
C SER A 22 7.61 5.86 14.23
N PRO A 23 7.32 6.64 13.18
CA PRO A 23 7.44 6.19 11.80
C PRO A 23 8.81 5.61 11.46
N GLU A 24 9.87 6.28 11.86
CA GLU A 24 11.26 5.88 11.56
C GLU A 24 11.59 4.54 12.22
N ALA A 25 11.24 4.39 13.51
CA ALA A 25 11.47 3.14 14.24
C ALA A 25 10.65 1.99 13.63
N ALA A 26 9.40 2.26 13.26
CA ALA A 26 8.53 1.27 12.64
C ALA A 26 9.10 0.77 11.30
N ILE A 27 9.55 1.68 10.46
CA ILE A 27 10.09 1.30 9.15
C ILE A 27 11.45 0.65 9.27
N ALA A 28 12.29 1.08 10.22
CA ALA A 28 13.56 0.39 10.51
C ALA A 28 13.34 -1.07 10.92
N GLU A 29 12.42 -1.32 11.87
CA GLU A 29 12.07 -2.69 12.28
C GLU A 29 11.48 -3.53 11.13
N ILE A 30 10.63 -2.95 10.30
CA ILE A 30 10.04 -3.63 9.14
C ILE A 30 11.12 -3.97 8.11
N ALA A 31 12.07 -3.07 7.86
CA ALA A 31 13.16 -3.29 6.93
C ALA A 31 14.11 -4.43 7.33
N GLU A 32 14.20 -4.75 8.63
CA GLU A 32 14.97 -5.88 9.12
C GLU A 32 14.34 -7.24 8.76
N VAL A 33 13.01 -7.30 8.61
CA VAL A 33 12.27 -8.56 8.44
C VAL A 33 11.70 -8.75 7.04
N VAL A 34 11.66 -7.69 6.22
CA VAL A 34 11.18 -7.72 4.84
C VAL A 34 12.37 -7.80 3.88
N ASP A 35 12.41 -8.86 3.07
CA ASP A 35 13.41 -8.98 2.01
C ASP A 35 13.09 -8.00 0.88
N SER A 36 13.82 -6.89 0.85
CA SER A 36 13.62 -5.80 -0.10
C SER A 36 14.13 -6.08 -1.52
N SER A 37 14.94 -7.11 -1.72
CA SER A 37 15.67 -7.37 -2.99
C SER A 37 14.73 -7.63 -4.18
N GLU A 38 13.56 -8.18 -3.94
CA GLU A 38 12.61 -8.58 -4.97
C GLU A 38 11.28 -7.81 -4.94
N ILE A 39 11.16 -6.77 -4.09
CA ILE A 39 9.88 -6.05 -3.94
C ILE A 39 9.61 -5.15 -5.14
N GLY A 40 8.39 -5.25 -5.66
CA GLY A 40 7.88 -4.40 -6.74
C GLY A 40 6.94 -3.31 -6.28
N GLN A 41 6.27 -3.50 -5.13
CA GLN A 41 5.30 -2.55 -4.57
C GLN A 41 5.12 -2.78 -3.08
N LEU A 42 5.00 -1.70 -2.32
CA LEU A 42 4.53 -1.71 -0.95
C LEU A 42 3.10 -1.15 -0.85
N LEU A 43 2.27 -1.82 -0.06
CA LEU A 43 1.01 -1.30 0.42
C LEU A 43 1.12 -1.14 1.94
N VAL A 44 0.88 0.09 2.44
CA VAL A 44 1.17 0.47 3.82
C VAL A 44 -0.08 1.01 4.49
N PHE A 45 -0.39 0.45 5.65
CA PHE A 45 -1.44 0.92 6.55
C PHE A 45 -0.80 1.37 7.86
N PHE A 46 -1.19 2.54 8.35
CA PHE A 46 -0.52 3.14 9.51
C PHE A 46 -1.50 3.91 10.40
N PRO A 47 -1.20 4.05 11.69
CA PRO A 47 -2.09 4.74 12.61
C PRO A 47 -2.11 6.25 12.35
N GLN A 48 -3.26 6.88 12.53
CA GLN A 48 -3.44 8.33 12.35
C GLN A 48 -2.53 9.20 13.24
N THR A 49 -1.93 8.60 14.26
CA THR A 49 -0.96 9.28 15.13
C THR A 49 0.42 9.49 14.50
N TYR A 50 0.68 8.86 13.36
CA TYR A 50 1.94 9.04 12.63
C TYR A 50 1.83 10.18 11.63
N GLU A 51 2.87 11.00 11.58
CA GLU A 51 3.01 12.00 10.53
C GLU A 51 3.32 11.31 9.19
N ALA A 52 2.44 11.51 8.21
CA ALA A 52 2.53 10.82 6.91
C ALA A 52 3.82 11.17 6.14
N GLU A 53 4.30 12.40 6.27
CA GLU A 53 5.54 12.86 5.63
C GLU A 53 6.76 12.15 6.22
N ALA A 54 6.84 12.03 7.55
CA ALA A 54 7.91 11.31 8.23
C ALA A 54 7.91 9.82 7.85
N LEU A 55 6.73 9.20 7.78
CA LEU A 55 6.59 7.81 7.33
C LEU A 55 7.02 7.65 5.87
N SER A 56 6.62 8.56 4.99
CA SER A 56 6.99 8.55 3.57
C SER A 56 8.51 8.69 3.38
N GLN A 57 9.14 9.55 4.15
CA GLN A 57 10.60 9.71 4.13
C GLN A 57 11.30 8.42 4.58
N ALA A 58 10.91 7.86 5.72
CA ALA A 58 11.49 6.63 6.23
C ALA A 58 11.34 5.45 5.23
N LEU A 59 10.16 5.33 4.60
CA LEU A 59 9.92 4.33 3.54
C LEU A 59 10.82 4.55 2.32
N SER A 60 11.00 5.80 1.89
CA SER A 60 11.85 6.13 0.74
C SER A 60 13.33 5.84 0.99
N GLU A 61 13.79 5.99 2.23
CA GLU A 61 15.16 5.67 2.64
C GLU A 61 15.37 4.16 2.76
N ALA A 62 14.45 3.46 3.42
CA ALA A 62 14.58 2.02 3.66
C ALA A 62 14.30 1.16 2.41
N PHE A 63 13.39 1.59 1.55
CA PHE A 63 12.95 0.87 0.36
C PHE A 63 13.13 1.70 -0.91
N ALA A 64 14.36 2.20 -1.11
CA ALA A 64 14.68 3.09 -2.22
C ALA A 64 14.26 2.53 -3.58
N GLY A 65 13.50 3.33 -4.34
CA GLY A 65 13.02 2.96 -5.67
C GLY A 65 11.86 1.95 -5.70
N VAL A 66 11.30 1.57 -4.55
CA VAL A 66 10.09 0.76 -4.48
C VAL A 66 8.87 1.68 -4.40
N PRO A 67 7.90 1.57 -5.33
CA PRO A 67 6.66 2.31 -5.26
C PRO A 67 5.87 1.97 -3.98
N VAL A 68 5.27 3.00 -3.37
CA VAL A 68 4.46 2.86 -2.15
C VAL A 68 3.06 3.41 -2.41
N ALA A 69 2.06 2.69 -1.96
CA ALA A 69 0.69 3.17 -1.82
C ALA A 69 0.20 2.83 -0.40
N GLY A 70 -0.73 3.59 0.12
CA GLY A 70 -1.26 3.31 1.46
C GLY A 70 -2.15 4.41 1.99
N CYS A 71 -2.61 4.23 3.21
CA CYS A 71 -3.41 5.22 3.91
C CYS A 71 -3.27 5.09 5.43
N SER A 72 -3.62 6.15 6.14
CA SER A 72 -3.85 6.06 7.56
C SER A 72 -5.15 5.29 7.85
N THR A 73 -5.20 4.64 8.99
CA THR A 73 -6.34 3.83 9.41
C THR A 73 -6.69 4.09 10.88
N SER A 74 -7.87 3.64 11.30
CA SER A 74 -8.29 3.65 12.69
C SER A 74 -7.85 2.40 13.47
N GLY A 75 -7.17 1.48 12.80
CA GLY A 75 -6.62 0.25 13.37
C GLY A 75 -6.39 -0.81 12.31
N GLU A 76 -5.41 -1.66 12.55
CA GLU A 76 -4.95 -2.70 11.65
C GLU A 76 -5.37 -4.08 12.14
N ILE A 77 -5.69 -4.96 11.19
CA ILE A 77 -5.88 -6.37 11.44
C ILE A 77 -4.60 -7.10 11.04
N THR A 78 -3.90 -7.62 12.02
CA THR A 78 -2.67 -8.39 11.83
C THR A 78 -2.92 -9.87 12.11
N PRO A 79 -2.01 -10.77 11.78
CA PRO A 79 -2.11 -12.17 12.20
C PRO A 79 -2.14 -12.38 13.73
N ALA A 80 -1.69 -11.39 14.50
CA ALA A 80 -1.75 -11.40 15.96
C ALA A 80 -3.09 -10.86 16.51
N GLY A 81 -3.97 -10.35 15.64
CA GLY A 81 -5.26 -9.76 15.99
C GLY A 81 -5.36 -8.27 15.63
N PHE A 82 -6.36 -7.61 16.19
CA PHE A 82 -6.57 -6.17 16.01
C PHE A 82 -5.54 -5.36 16.82
N SER A 83 -5.03 -4.30 16.20
CA SER A 83 -4.14 -3.31 16.82
C SER A 83 -4.53 -1.90 16.36
N ASP A 84 -4.59 -0.96 17.28
CA ASP A 84 -4.90 0.46 17.03
C ASP A 84 -3.64 1.33 16.85
N ARG A 85 -2.46 0.76 16.94
CA ARG A 85 -1.17 1.45 16.92
C ARG A 85 -0.09 0.72 16.16
N SER A 86 -0.43 -0.04 15.17
CA SER A 86 0.56 -0.74 14.37
C SER A 86 0.73 -0.13 12.98
N VAL A 87 1.90 -0.33 12.39
CA VAL A 87 2.10 -0.20 10.96
C VAL A 87 2.06 -1.59 10.37
N LEU A 88 1.25 -1.76 9.33
CA LEU A 88 1.16 -2.98 8.55
C LEU A 88 1.66 -2.70 7.14
N VAL A 89 2.62 -3.48 6.68
CA VAL A 89 3.16 -3.43 5.32
C VAL A 89 2.87 -4.74 4.61
N VAL A 90 2.31 -4.64 3.41
CA VAL A 90 2.19 -5.75 2.46
C VAL A 90 3.17 -5.49 1.32
N ALA A 91 4.19 -6.33 1.21
CA ALA A 91 5.22 -6.22 0.20
C ALA A 91 4.97 -7.26 -0.91
N PHE A 92 4.77 -6.77 -2.12
CA PHE A 92 4.52 -7.61 -3.28
C PHE A 92 5.80 -7.80 -4.08
N PRO A 93 6.14 -9.02 -4.51
CA PRO A 93 7.34 -9.25 -5.29
C PRO A 93 7.19 -8.74 -6.74
N ARG A 94 8.30 -8.39 -7.37
CA ARG A 94 8.32 -8.03 -8.81
C ARG A 94 7.97 -9.23 -9.69
N LYS A 95 8.34 -10.43 -9.25
CA LYS A 95 8.05 -11.67 -10.00
C LYS A 95 6.58 -12.06 -9.82
N GLY A 96 5.86 -12.15 -10.93
CA GLY A 96 4.45 -12.55 -10.96
C GLY A 96 3.44 -11.44 -10.67
N PHE A 97 3.90 -10.22 -10.36
CA PHE A 97 3.02 -9.09 -10.10
C PHE A 97 3.43 -7.86 -10.92
N ARG A 98 2.46 -7.09 -11.37
CA ARG A 98 2.64 -5.78 -11.98
C ARG A 98 1.67 -4.81 -11.33
N PHE A 99 2.13 -3.60 -11.07
CA PHE A 99 1.36 -2.61 -10.31
C PHE A 99 1.34 -1.26 -11.04
N VAL A 100 0.21 -0.61 -10.91
CA VAL A 100 0.04 0.81 -11.19
C VAL A 100 -0.82 1.38 -10.08
N SER A 101 -0.43 2.48 -9.51
CA SER A 101 -1.21 3.20 -8.51
C SER A 101 -1.46 4.63 -8.94
N ARG A 102 -2.58 5.20 -8.50
CA ARG A 102 -2.96 6.58 -8.77
C ARG A 102 -3.71 7.16 -7.59
N VAL A 103 -3.37 8.37 -7.21
CA VAL A 103 -4.15 9.16 -6.27
C VAL A 103 -5.21 9.95 -7.05
N ILE A 104 -6.44 9.93 -6.57
CA ILE A 104 -7.54 10.75 -7.08
C ILE A 104 -7.85 11.78 -5.97
N PRO A 105 -7.38 13.02 -6.11
CA PRO A 105 -7.61 14.04 -5.11
C PRO A 105 -9.06 14.54 -5.17
N GLU A 106 -9.50 15.20 -4.08
CA GLU A 106 -10.81 15.85 -3.99
C GLU A 106 -11.97 14.91 -4.37
N VAL A 107 -11.99 13.74 -3.76
CA VAL A 107 -12.97 12.69 -4.05
C VAL A 107 -14.43 13.17 -3.88
N GLN A 108 -14.68 14.14 -3.01
CA GLN A 108 -16.00 14.75 -2.80
C GLN A 108 -16.50 15.54 -4.04
N ALA A 109 -15.58 15.97 -4.90
CA ALA A 109 -15.88 16.64 -6.18
C ALA A 109 -15.63 15.73 -7.39
N LEU A 110 -15.64 14.40 -7.18
CA LEU A 110 -15.40 13.42 -8.23
C LEU A 110 -16.58 13.36 -9.18
N SER A 111 -16.36 13.72 -10.45
CA SER A 111 -17.34 13.52 -11.53
C SER A 111 -17.12 12.16 -12.20
N VAL A 112 -18.13 11.64 -12.87
CA VAL A 112 -18.05 10.42 -13.67
C VAL A 112 -16.93 10.51 -14.72
N GLU A 113 -16.75 11.69 -15.33
CA GLU A 113 -15.67 11.93 -16.29
C GLU A 113 -14.29 11.77 -15.65
N ARG A 114 -14.05 12.41 -14.51
CA ARG A 114 -12.77 12.27 -13.77
C ARG A 114 -12.51 10.84 -13.31
N ALA A 115 -13.55 10.12 -12.88
CA ALA A 115 -13.44 8.72 -12.51
C ALA A 115 -13.06 7.86 -13.73
N THR A 116 -13.73 8.08 -14.87
CA THR A 116 -13.44 7.39 -16.12
C THR A 116 -12.00 7.64 -16.58
N ASP A 117 -11.56 8.89 -16.57
CA ASP A 117 -10.19 9.27 -16.93
C ASP A 117 -9.16 8.60 -16.02
N ALA A 118 -9.44 8.51 -14.72
CA ALA A 118 -8.57 7.84 -13.76
C ALA A 118 -8.42 6.35 -14.06
N VAL A 119 -9.54 5.67 -14.35
CA VAL A 119 -9.54 4.24 -14.72
C VAL A 119 -8.82 4.00 -16.04
N GLN A 120 -9.06 4.84 -17.05
CA GLN A 120 -8.36 4.76 -18.34
C GLN A 120 -6.85 4.96 -18.19
N ALA A 121 -6.44 5.93 -17.37
CA ALA A 121 -5.03 6.16 -17.09
C ALA A 121 -4.36 4.99 -16.35
N LEU A 122 -5.06 4.36 -15.40
CA LEU A 122 -4.60 3.14 -14.72
C LEU A 122 -4.44 1.99 -15.73
N ARG A 123 -5.42 1.77 -16.60
CA ARG A 123 -5.34 0.74 -17.65
C ARG A 123 -4.17 0.97 -18.58
N ALA A 124 -4.04 2.18 -19.13
CA ALA A 124 -2.91 2.53 -19.99
C ALA A 124 -1.55 2.42 -19.30
N GLY A 125 -1.50 2.71 -18.00
CA GLY A 125 -0.33 2.48 -17.15
C GLY A 125 -0.01 1.00 -17.02
N LEU A 126 -1.01 0.17 -16.76
CA LEU A 126 -0.86 -1.27 -16.62
C LEU A 126 -0.37 -1.91 -17.92
N ASP A 127 -0.95 -1.56 -19.05
CA ASP A 127 -0.53 -2.06 -20.37
C ASP A 127 0.95 -1.78 -20.65
N ARG A 128 1.45 -0.62 -20.21
CA ARG A 128 2.87 -0.25 -20.34
C ARG A 128 3.79 -1.11 -19.45
N VAL A 129 3.40 -1.37 -18.19
CA VAL A 129 4.24 -2.16 -17.28
C VAL A 129 4.16 -3.65 -17.55
N VAL A 130 3.04 -4.12 -18.11
CA VAL A 130 2.86 -5.50 -18.56
C VAL A 130 3.65 -5.77 -19.87
N ASN A 131 3.78 -4.76 -20.74
CA ASN A 131 4.56 -4.80 -21.98
C ASN A 131 4.31 -6.06 -22.84
N GLY A 132 3.03 -6.44 -23.00
CA GLY A 132 2.62 -7.60 -23.79
C GLY A 132 2.72 -8.95 -23.09
N GLU A 133 3.19 -9.01 -21.84
CA GLU A 133 3.08 -10.22 -21.03
C GLU A 133 1.59 -10.56 -20.78
N ARG A 134 1.27 -11.84 -20.78
CA ARG A 134 -0.07 -12.29 -20.39
C ARG A 134 -0.19 -12.31 -18.88
N TYR A 135 -1.26 -11.77 -18.36
CA TYR A 135 -1.65 -11.91 -16.95
C TYR A 135 -2.96 -12.72 -16.84
N GLU A 136 -3.00 -13.61 -15.87
CA GLU A 136 -4.16 -14.48 -15.67
C GLU A 136 -5.26 -13.79 -14.87
N ASN A 137 -4.87 -12.90 -13.97
CA ASN A 137 -5.78 -12.23 -13.06
C ASN A 137 -5.50 -10.74 -12.99
N LEU A 138 -6.55 -9.96 -12.95
CA LEU A 138 -6.53 -8.52 -12.72
C LEU A 138 -7.47 -8.19 -11.56
N PHE A 139 -6.99 -7.40 -10.62
CA PHE A 139 -7.82 -6.85 -9.55
C PHE A 139 -7.40 -5.42 -9.23
N ALA A 140 -8.31 -4.67 -8.65
CA ALA A 140 -8.05 -3.32 -8.15
C ALA A 140 -8.28 -3.27 -6.64
N VAL A 141 -7.48 -2.48 -5.96
CA VAL A 141 -7.68 -2.13 -4.55
C VAL A 141 -7.92 -0.64 -4.47
N SER A 142 -9.07 -0.24 -3.95
CA SER A 142 -9.42 1.15 -3.71
C SER A 142 -9.26 1.45 -2.22
N LEU A 143 -8.47 2.48 -1.91
CA LEU A 143 -8.37 3.06 -0.58
C LEU A 143 -9.12 4.40 -0.62
N ILE A 144 -10.25 4.46 0.05
CA ILE A 144 -11.16 5.61 -0.01
C ILE A 144 -11.18 6.28 1.36
N ASP A 145 -11.14 7.60 1.37
CA ASP A 145 -11.36 8.38 2.59
C ASP A 145 -12.78 8.14 3.11
N GLY A 146 -12.92 7.37 4.18
CA GLY A 146 -14.19 7.01 4.79
C GLY A 146 -14.99 8.21 5.36
N LEU A 147 -14.36 9.36 5.52
CA LEU A 147 -15.04 10.59 5.90
C LEU A 147 -15.65 11.33 4.71
N SER A 148 -15.25 10.97 3.50
CA SER A 148 -15.77 11.59 2.26
C SER A 148 -17.22 11.23 1.96
N LYS A 149 -17.71 10.08 2.45
CA LYS A 149 -19.03 9.48 2.13
C LYS A 149 -19.25 9.27 0.63
N CYS A 150 -18.17 9.02 -0.10
CA CYS A 150 -18.18 8.87 -1.57
C CYS A 150 -18.01 7.42 -2.03
N GLU A 151 -18.00 6.45 -1.11
CA GLU A 151 -17.72 5.05 -1.39
C GLU A 151 -18.68 4.49 -2.46
N GLU A 152 -20.00 4.73 -2.29
CA GLU A 152 -21.01 4.26 -3.25
C GLU A 152 -20.83 4.89 -4.64
N ALA A 153 -20.47 6.17 -4.69
CA ALA A 153 -20.29 6.87 -5.96
C ALA A 153 -19.03 6.42 -6.72
N ILE A 154 -18.05 5.84 -6.01
CA ILE A 154 -16.79 5.39 -6.62
C ILE A 154 -16.92 3.96 -7.16
N VAL A 155 -17.78 3.14 -6.56
CA VAL A 155 -17.93 1.71 -6.91
C VAL A 155 -19.09 1.45 -7.86
N SER A 156 -19.97 2.43 -8.11
CA SER A 156 -21.10 2.33 -9.03
C SER A 156 -20.70 2.65 -10.45
#